data_286f0bf7b75cdcd9fa70af5beb60b8e5
#
_entry.id   286f0bf7b75cdcd9fa70af5beb60b8e5
#
_cell.length_a   1.000
_cell.length_b   1.000
_cell.length_c   1.000
_cell.angle_alpha   90.00
_cell.angle_beta   90.00
_cell.angle_gamma   90.00
#
_symmetry.space_group_name_H-M   'P 1'
#
loop_
_entity.id
_entity.type
_entity.pdbx_description
1 polymer ?
#
loop_
_entity_poly.entity_id
_entity_poly.type
_entity_poly.pdbx_seq_one_letter_code
_entity_poly.pdbx_strand_id
1 'polypeptide(L)'
;GQGSRLAPLTSKNCKPAVSFGGKYRIIDFSLSNCVNSGIDTVGVPIQYKPLVLNSYLGTGAAWDLDSSEGGVHVLPPFATESGGEWYAGTADAIYQNMDFIENYNPEYVLILSGDHLYRMDYSKMLSFHKKNRADLTISVIEVPWDEAKRFGVMSVDSEQRITKFEEKPPHPESNLASMG
;
A
#
# COMPACT_ATOMS: atom_id res chain seq x y z
N GLY A 1 2.02 2.95 9.50
CA GLY A 1 1.47 3.73 10.63
C GLY A 1 1.60 2.98 11.96
N GLN A 2 1.40 3.64 13.09
CA GLN A 2 1.58 3.05 14.43
C GLN A 2 0.54 1.97 14.79
N GLY A 3 -0.57 1.87 14.04
CA GLY A 3 -1.60 0.84 14.26
C GLY A 3 -2.36 0.96 15.59
N SER A 4 -2.47 2.18 16.14
CA SER A 4 -3.03 2.46 17.47
C SER A 4 -4.45 1.90 17.70
N ARG A 5 -5.26 1.76 16.66
CA ARG A 5 -6.61 1.17 16.74
C ARG A 5 -6.62 -0.32 17.10
N LEU A 6 -5.52 -1.04 16.86
CA LEU A 6 -5.34 -2.44 17.20
C LEU A 6 -4.37 -2.59 18.40
N ALA A 7 -4.39 -1.65 19.34
CA ALA A 7 -3.40 -1.49 20.41
C ALA A 7 -2.91 -2.79 21.08
N PRO A 8 -3.74 -3.77 21.48
CA PRO A 8 -3.23 -5.01 22.06
C PRO A 8 -2.35 -5.81 21.08
N LEU A 9 -2.72 -5.85 19.79
CA LEU A 9 -2.03 -6.63 18.75
C LEU A 9 -0.80 -5.91 18.20
N THR A 10 -0.81 -4.57 18.22
CA THR A 10 0.26 -3.72 17.70
C THR A 10 1.20 -3.18 18.79
N SER A 11 1.02 -3.58 20.05
CA SER A 11 1.91 -3.18 21.16
C SER A 11 3.38 -3.57 20.91
N LYS A 12 3.64 -4.71 20.28
CA LYS A 12 4.98 -5.22 19.96
C LYS A 12 5.26 -5.33 18.44
N ASN A 13 4.25 -5.24 17.59
CA ASN A 13 4.35 -5.45 16.16
C ASN A 13 3.81 -4.26 15.38
N CYS A 14 4.31 -4.02 14.15
CA CYS A 14 3.62 -3.15 13.20
C CYS A 14 2.35 -3.86 12.66
N LYS A 15 1.37 -3.09 12.19
CA LYS A 15 0.07 -3.62 11.75
C LYS A 15 0.20 -4.70 10.65
N PRO A 16 1.04 -4.54 9.60
CA PRO A 16 1.23 -5.59 8.58
C PRO A 16 1.75 -6.91 9.13
N ALA A 17 2.47 -6.91 10.25
CA ALA A 17 3.02 -8.11 10.88
C ALA A 17 2.05 -8.82 11.85
N VAL A 18 0.84 -8.29 12.05
CA VAL A 18 -0.18 -8.92 12.89
C VAL A 18 -0.64 -10.23 12.26
N SER A 19 -0.73 -11.29 13.09
CA SER A 19 -1.20 -12.61 12.65
C SER A 19 -2.68 -12.56 12.27
N PHE A 20 -3.03 -13.28 11.21
CA PHE A 20 -4.37 -13.41 10.68
C PHE A 20 -4.68 -14.87 10.33
N GLY A 21 -5.83 -15.37 10.79
CA GLY A 21 -6.26 -16.75 10.49
C GLY A 21 -5.32 -17.84 11.01
N GLY A 22 -4.49 -17.55 12.01
CA GLY A 22 -3.59 -18.50 12.67
C GLY A 22 -2.31 -18.85 11.89
N LYS A 23 -2.30 -18.72 10.56
CA LYS A 23 -1.16 -19.09 9.70
C LYS A 23 -0.50 -17.89 9.03
N TYR A 24 -1.30 -16.90 8.63
CA TYR A 24 -0.87 -15.77 7.83
C TYR A 24 -0.63 -14.51 8.68
N ARG A 25 -0.02 -13.51 8.07
CA ARG A 25 0.02 -12.15 8.55
C ARG A 25 -0.72 -11.23 7.56
N ILE A 26 -1.08 -10.04 8.00
CA ILE A 26 -1.82 -9.09 7.17
C ILE A 26 -1.08 -8.80 5.85
N ILE A 27 0.24 -8.67 5.88
CA ILE A 27 1.06 -8.38 4.70
C ILE A 27 0.97 -9.45 3.61
N ASP A 28 0.68 -10.72 3.97
CA ASP A 28 0.61 -11.83 3.02
C ASP A 28 -0.42 -11.59 1.92
N PHE A 29 -1.51 -10.90 2.23
CA PHE A 29 -2.57 -10.60 1.26
C PHE A 29 -2.06 -9.66 0.17
N SER A 30 -1.38 -8.57 0.55
CA SER A 30 -0.80 -7.64 -0.43
C SER A 30 0.29 -8.31 -1.27
N LEU A 31 1.21 -9.04 -0.67
CA LEU A 31 2.30 -9.72 -1.40
C LEU A 31 1.76 -10.82 -2.32
N SER A 32 0.84 -11.65 -1.84
CA SER A 32 0.22 -12.69 -2.67
C SER A 32 -0.58 -12.09 -3.85
N ASN A 33 -1.28 -10.99 -3.63
CA ASN A 33 -1.97 -10.30 -4.73
C ASN A 33 -0.97 -9.73 -5.75
N CYS A 34 0.18 -9.19 -5.32
CA CYS A 34 1.23 -8.72 -6.22
C CYS A 34 1.71 -9.84 -7.13
N VAL A 35 2.14 -10.96 -6.55
CA VAL A 35 2.64 -12.12 -7.31
C VAL A 35 1.58 -12.68 -8.24
N ASN A 36 0.35 -12.88 -7.75
CA ASN A 36 -0.77 -13.37 -8.56
C ASN A 36 -1.17 -12.40 -9.68
N SER A 37 -0.73 -11.15 -9.61
CA SER A 37 -0.96 -10.12 -10.64
C SER A 37 0.26 -9.92 -11.56
N GLY A 38 1.31 -10.75 -11.42
CA GLY A 38 2.53 -10.68 -12.22
C GLY A 38 3.49 -9.57 -11.82
N ILE A 39 3.41 -9.09 -10.57
CA ILE A 39 4.34 -8.10 -10.01
C ILE A 39 5.43 -8.85 -9.24
N ASP A 40 6.66 -8.70 -9.66
CA ASP A 40 7.84 -9.42 -9.17
C ASP A 40 8.80 -8.56 -8.34
N THR A 41 8.60 -7.25 -8.31
CA THR A 41 9.45 -6.30 -7.58
C THR A 41 8.59 -5.48 -6.62
N VAL A 42 8.86 -5.60 -5.32
CA VAL A 42 8.06 -4.98 -4.27
C VAL A 42 8.94 -4.27 -3.25
N GLY A 43 8.83 -2.95 -3.17
CA GLY A 43 9.41 -2.15 -2.09
C GLY A 43 8.46 -2.07 -0.89
N VAL A 44 8.96 -2.30 0.31
CA VAL A 44 8.17 -2.26 1.55
C VAL A 44 8.74 -1.21 2.50
N PRO A 45 8.26 0.05 2.46
CA PRO A 45 8.69 1.10 3.38
C PRO A 45 8.26 0.79 4.82
N ILE A 46 9.20 0.69 5.75
CA ILE A 46 8.94 0.33 7.14
C ILE A 46 9.74 1.24 8.08
N GLN A 47 9.07 1.90 9.02
CA GLN A 47 9.77 2.70 10.05
C GLN A 47 9.40 2.33 11.50
N TYR A 48 8.23 1.74 11.74
CA TYR A 48 7.78 1.39 13.08
C TYR A 48 7.93 -0.11 13.34
N LYS A 49 8.63 -0.47 14.44
CA LYS A 49 8.79 -1.86 14.88
C LYS A 49 9.17 -2.82 13.74
N PRO A 50 10.26 -2.56 13.03
CA PRO A 50 10.58 -3.26 11.77
C PRO A 50 10.97 -4.72 11.98
N LEU A 51 11.55 -5.08 13.13
CA LEU A 51 12.24 -6.35 13.34
C LEU A 51 11.39 -7.58 13.00
N VAL A 52 10.15 -7.64 13.52
CA VAL A 52 9.27 -8.79 13.31
C VAL A 52 8.84 -8.90 11.86
N LEU A 53 8.55 -7.77 11.21
CA LEU A 53 8.16 -7.76 9.80
C LEU A 53 9.35 -8.11 8.89
N ASN A 54 10.52 -7.55 9.13
CA ASN A 54 11.73 -7.87 8.36
C ASN A 54 12.09 -9.35 8.45
N SER A 55 12.06 -9.92 9.67
CA SER A 55 12.33 -11.35 9.87
C SER A 55 11.29 -12.24 9.18
N TYR A 56 10.05 -11.78 9.11
CA TYR A 56 8.98 -12.52 8.45
C TYR A 56 9.07 -12.46 6.92
N LEU A 57 9.38 -11.29 6.37
CA LEU A 57 9.61 -11.11 4.93
C LEU A 57 10.82 -11.94 4.46
N GLY A 58 11.88 -11.97 5.26
CA GLY A 58 13.11 -12.71 4.91
C GLY A 58 13.62 -12.29 3.53
N THR A 59 13.88 -13.27 2.68
CA THR A 59 14.26 -13.06 1.28
C THR A 59 13.09 -12.89 0.33
N GLY A 60 11.85 -13.07 0.78
CA GLY A 60 10.67 -13.09 -0.08
C GLY A 60 10.30 -14.45 -0.67
N ALA A 61 11.10 -15.50 -0.41
CA ALA A 61 10.91 -16.83 -0.99
C ALA A 61 9.53 -17.45 -0.69
N ALA A 62 8.88 -17.06 0.41
CA ALA A 62 7.52 -17.54 0.74
C ALA A 62 6.45 -17.09 -0.29
N TRP A 63 6.76 -16.10 -1.11
CA TRP A 63 5.88 -15.54 -2.16
C TRP A 63 6.52 -15.60 -3.54
N ASP A 64 7.62 -16.38 -3.74
CA ASP A 64 8.41 -16.36 -4.97
C ASP A 64 8.94 -14.95 -5.35
N LEU A 65 9.19 -14.11 -4.33
CA LEU A 65 9.74 -12.74 -4.45
C LEU A 65 11.21 -12.68 -4.01
N ASP A 66 12.01 -13.65 -4.44
CA ASP A 66 13.45 -13.79 -4.11
C ASP A 66 14.35 -13.78 -5.35
N SER A 67 13.83 -13.25 -6.47
CA SER A 67 14.60 -13.07 -7.70
C SER A 67 15.78 -12.10 -7.50
N SER A 68 16.87 -12.34 -8.20
CA SER A 68 18.04 -11.45 -8.22
C SER A 68 17.80 -10.13 -8.97
N GLU A 69 16.83 -10.10 -9.88
CA GLU A 69 16.48 -8.93 -10.70
C GLU A 69 15.24 -8.19 -10.21
N GLY A 70 14.62 -8.70 -9.15
CA GLY A 70 13.42 -8.14 -8.53
C GLY A 70 13.34 -8.56 -7.07
N GLY A 71 12.16 -8.99 -6.61
CA GLY A 71 11.96 -9.51 -5.27
C GLY A 71 11.40 -8.50 -4.27
N VAL A 72 11.38 -8.88 -3.00
CA VAL A 72 10.93 -8.01 -1.93
C VAL A 72 12.09 -7.25 -1.30
N HIS A 73 11.96 -5.94 -1.21
CA HIS A 73 12.96 -5.04 -0.63
C HIS A 73 12.37 -4.28 0.55
N VAL A 74 13.02 -4.37 1.70
CA VAL A 74 12.67 -3.54 2.85
C VAL A 74 13.34 -2.20 2.73
N LEU A 75 12.55 -1.14 2.81
CA LEU A 75 12.97 0.25 2.64
C LEU A 75 12.81 1.00 3.98
N PRO A 76 13.83 1.01 4.85
CA PRO A 76 13.81 1.82 6.07
C PRO A 76 14.09 3.29 5.74
N PRO A 77 13.66 4.24 6.58
CA PRO A 77 14.16 5.60 6.49
C PRO A 77 15.66 5.62 6.71
N PHE A 78 16.37 6.50 6.02
CA PHE A 78 17.82 6.58 6.05
C PHE A 78 18.31 8.02 6.25
N ALA A 79 19.53 8.16 6.73
CA ALA A 79 20.17 9.45 6.86
C ALA A 79 20.81 9.86 5.55
N THR A 80 20.65 11.13 5.17
CA THR A 80 21.37 11.79 4.10
C THR A 80 22.48 12.65 4.68
N GLU A 81 23.33 13.27 3.87
CA GLU A 81 24.35 14.21 4.34
C GLU A 81 23.73 15.42 5.09
N SER A 82 22.50 15.78 4.75
CA SER A 82 21.74 16.86 5.41
C SER A 82 21.03 16.43 6.68
N GLY A 83 21.08 15.16 7.07
CA GLY A 83 20.44 14.57 8.24
C GLY A 83 19.54 13.39 7.88
N GLY A 84 19.02 12.69 8.89
CA GLY A 84 18.09 11.59 8.74
C GLY A 84 16.71 12.00 9.28
N GLU A 85 15.68 11.77 8.49
CA GLU A 85 14.31 12.04 8.92
C GLU A 85 13.46 10.78 8.81
N TRP A 86 12.57 10.62 9.79
CA TRP A 86 11.52 9.63 9.70
C TRP A 86 10.54 10.02 8.60
N TYR A 87 9.92 9.01 7.95
CA TYR A 87 8.84 9.30 7.03
C TYR A 87 7.75 10.13 7.71
N ALA A 88 7.51 11.34 7.20
CA ALA A 88 6.49 12.24 7.72
C ALA A 88 5.06 11.73 7.47
N GLY A 89 4.89 10.88 6.44
CA GLY A 89 3.63 10.26 6.08
C GLY A 89 3.81 9.19 5.00
N THR A 90 2.70 8.65 4.51
CA THR A 90 2.73 7.58 3.50
C THR A 90 3.22 8.08 2.14
N ALA A 91 2.86 9.29 1.73
CA ALA A 91 3.35 9.89 0.50
C ALA A 91 4.86 10.19 0.59
N ASP A 92 5.31 10.71 1.73
CA ASP A 92 6.71 10.98 1.98
C ASP A 92 7.56 9.69 1.97
N ALA A 93 7.01 8.59 2.46
CA ALA A 93 7.67 7.29 2.38
C ALA A 93 7.94 6.84 0.94
N ILE A 94 7.06 7.16 0.00
CA ILE A 94 7.30 6.92 -1.42
C ILE A 94 8.34 7.90 -1.96
N TYR A 95 8.19 9.19 -1.65
CA TYR A 95 9.09 10.24 -2.12
C TYR A 95 10.55 10.00 -1.70
N GLN A 96 10.80 9.64 -0.44
CA GLN A 96 12.15 9.34 0.05
C GLN A 96 12.77 8.08 -0.59
N ASN A 97 11.97 7.23 -1.23
CA ASN A 97 12.43 6.02 -1.92
C ASN A 97 12.31 6.11 -3.46
N MET A 98 12.31 7.33 -4.01
CA MET A 98 12.27 7.52 -5.46
C MET A 98 13.46 6.87 -6.16
N ASP A 99 14.66 6.94 -5.59
CA ASP A 99 15.86 6.29 -6.13
C ASP A 99 15.68 4.78 -6.30
N PHE A 100 15.00 4.12 -5.36
CA PHE A 100 14.65 2.71 -5.49
C PHE A 100 13.74 2.46 -6.69
N ILE A 101 12.73 3.30 -6.89
CA ILE A 101 11.80 3.18 -8.02
C ILE A 101 12.56 3.43 -9.34
N GLU A 102 13.35 4.49 -9.40
CA GLU A 102 14.12 4.88 -10.60
C GLU A 102 15.15 3.83 -11.01
N ASN A 103 15.77 3.13 -10.06
CA ASN A 103 16.70 2.03 -10.34
C ASN A 103 16.07 0.89 -11.15
N TYR A 104 14.78 0.63 -10.97
CA TYR A 104 14.04 -0.36 -11.76
C TYR A 104 13.41 0.21 -13.02
N ASN A 105 13.37 1.54 -13.16
CA ASN A 105 12.78 2.26 -14.29
C ASN A 105 11.42 1.66 -14.75
N PRO A 106 10.45 1.47 -13.85
CA PRO A 106 9.19 0.82 -14.19
C PRO A 106 8.32 1.73 -15.06
N GLU A 107 7.57 1.14 -15.99
CA GLU A 107 6.57 1.88 -16.77
C GLU A 107 5.38 2.31 -15.89
N TYR A 108 5.05 1.51 -14.87
CA TYR A 108 3.96 1.77 -13.91
C TYR A 108 4.40 1.44 -12.49
N VAL A 109 3.88 2.20 -11.54
CA VAL A 109 4.08 1.99 -10.11
C VAL A 109 2.75 1.72 -9.44
N LEU A 110 2.63 0.58 -8.75
CA LEU A 110 1.48 0.25 -7.93
C LEU A 110 1.79 0.60 -6.47
N ILE A 111 0.97 1.46 -5.87
CA ILE A 111 1.09 1.84 -4.46
C ILE A 111 -0.01 1.13 -3.67
N LEU A 112 0.38 0.42 -2.61
CA LEU A 112 -0.53 -0.36 -1.78
C LEU A 112 -0.37 -0.01 -0.31
N SER A 113 -1.46 -0.08 0.43
CA SER A 113 -1.40 -0.10 1.88
C SER A 113 -0.96 -1.49 2.37
N GLY A 114 0.02 -1.54 3.29
CA GLY A 114 0.54 -2.80 3.84
C GLY A 114 -0.43 -3.54 4.78
N ASP A 115 -1.62 -2.98 5.01
CA ASP A 115 -2.70 -3.57 5.82
C ASP A 115 -3.97 -3.89 5.01
N HIS A 116 -3.83 -4.03 3.71
CA HIS A 116 -4.88 -4.26 2.74
C HIS A 116 -5.32 -5.73 2.73
N LEU A 117 -6.46 -6.04 3.36
CA LEU A 117 -7.01 -7.39 3.48
C LEU A 117 -8.05 -7.67 2.38
N TYR A 118 -7.61 -7.67 1.13
CA TYR A 118 -8.47 -7.95 -0.02
C TYR A 118 -7.84 -9.03 -0.92
N ARG A 119 -8.68 -9.78 -1.60
CA ARG A 119 -8.26 -10.58 -2.73
C ARG A 119 -8.48 -9.77 -4.00
N MET A 120 -7.40 -9.27 -4.58
CA MET A 120 -7.42 -8.42 -5.77
C MET A 120 -6.48 -8.92 -6.85
N ASP A 121 -6.93 -8.75 -8.09
CA ASP A 121 -6.12 -8.91 -9.29
C ASP A 121 -5.76 -7.50 -9.81
N TYR A 122 -4.55 -7.06 -9.53
CA TYR A 122 -4.08 -5.73 -9.91
C TYR A 122 -3.85 -5.59 -11.42
N SER A 123 -3.77 -6.70 -12.17
CA SER A 123 -3.67 -6.65 -13.63
C SER A 123 -4.90 -6.01 -14.27
N LYS A 124 -6.08 -6.16 -13.65
CA LYS A 124 -7.33 -5.52 -14.08
C LYS A 124 -7.28 -4.01 -13.88
N MET A 125 -6.73 -3.57 -12.74
CA MET A 125 -6.54 -2.15 -12.46
C MET A 125 -5.56 -1.52 -13.45
N LEU A 126 -4.45 -2.19 -13.74
CA LEU A 126 -3.48 -1.75 -14.73
C LEU A 126 -4.09 -1.70 -16.15
N SER A 127 -4.89 -2.70 -16.52
CA SER A 127 -5.59 -2.72 -17.81
C SER A 127 -6.57 -1.54 -17.94
N PHE A 128 -7.29 -1.21 -16.87
CA PHE A 128 -8.17 -0.05 -16.82
C PHE A 128 -7.37 1.26 -16.95
N HIS A 129 -6.26 1.38 -16.23
CA HIS A 129 -5.35 2.53 -16.29
C HIS A 129 -4.87 2.78 -17.72
N LYS A 130 -4.34 1.74 -18.39
CA LYS A 130 -3.86 1.80 -19.79
C LYS A 130 -4.97 2.17 -20.77
N LYS A 131 -6.13 1.53 -20.65
CA LYS A 131 -7.29 1.78 -21.52
C LYS A 131 -7.74 3.24 -21.47
N ASN A 132 -7.73 3.84 -20.30
CA ASN A 132 -8.18 5.21 -20.09
C ASN A 132 -7.03 6.24 -20.26
N ARG A 133 -5.78 5.79 -20.50
CA ARG A 133 -4.60 6.66 -20.57
C ARG A 133 -4.52 7.60 -19.37
N ALA A 134 -4.79 7.05 -18.19
CA ALA A 134 -4.84 7.83 -16.96
C ALA A 134 -3.41 8.09 -16.44
N ASP A 135 -3.18 9.24 -15.82
CA ASP A 135 -1.94 9.51 -15.08
C ASP A 135 -1.97 8.87 -13.69
N LEU A 136 -3.18 8.75 -13.11
CA LEU A 136 -3.42 8.14 -11.81
C LEU A 136 -4.73 7.34 -11.86
N THR A 137 -4.72 6.13 -11.29
CA THR A 137 -5.92 5.33 -11.09
C THR A 137 -6.01 4.92 -9.63
N ILE A 138 -7.16 5.12 -9.00
CA ILE A 138 -7.37 4.80 -7.59
C ILE A 138 -8.48 3.77 -7.47
N SER A 139 -8.21 2.68 -6.76
CA SER A 139 -9.22 1.70 -6.39
C SER A 139 -10.13 2.24 -5.31
N VAL A 140 -11.43 2.11 -5.52
CA VAL A 140 -12.46 2.50 -4.57
C VAL A 140 -13.41 1.34 -4.28
N ILE A 141 -14.04 1.38 -3.12
CA ILE A 141 -15.13 0.49 -2.72
C ILE A 141 -16.31 1.33 -2.25
N GLU A 142 -17.51 0.92 -2.61
CA GLU A 142 -18.72 1.51 -2.05
C GLU A 142 -18.88 1.10 -0.60
N VAL A 143 -19.04 2.05 0.30
CA VAL A 143 -19.28 1.83 1.71
C VAL A 143 -20.63 2.41 2.12
N PRO A 144 -21.25 1.94 3.23
CA PRO A 144 -22.41 2.61 3.79
C PRO A 144 -22.16 4.11 4.04
N TRP A 145 -23.14 4.95 3.75
CA TRP A 145 -23.00 6.41 3.85
C TRP A 145 -22.59 6.91 5.25
N ASP A 146 -23.06 6.26 6.28
CA ASP A 146 -22.69 6.56 7.68
C ASP A 146 -21.23 6.21 8.01
N GLU A 147 -20.63 5.28 7.24
CA GLU A 147 -19.21 4.93 7.35
C GLU A 147 -18.29 5.77 6.49
N ALA A 148 -18.79 6.36 5.40
CA ALA A 148 -17.99 7.13 4.43
C ALA A 148 -17.14 8.24 5.08
N LYS A 149 -17.64 8.87 6.14
CA LYS A 149 -16.92 9.87 6.95
C LYS A 149 -15.62 9.38 7.61
N ARG A 150 -15.34 8.08 7.56
CA ARG A 150 -14.14 7.46 8.17
C ARG A 150 -13.01 7.28 7.16
N PHE A 151 -13.27 7.50 5.89
CA PHE A 151 -12.38 7.23 4.78
C PHE A 151 -12.09 8.48 3.95
N GLY A 152 -11.04 8.41 3.14
CA GLY A 152 -10.91 9.29 1.99
C GLY A 152 -11.95 8.89 0.95
N VAL A 153 -12.81 9.79 0.53
CA VAL A 153 -13.87 9.51 -0.44
C VAL A 153 -13.66 10.30 -1.72
N MET A 154 -14.10 9.71 -2.83
CA MET A 154 -13.96 10.30 -4.15
C MET A 154 -15.30 10.51 -4.80
N SER A 155 -15.49 11.70 -5.38
CA SER A 155 -16.55 11.94 -6.35
C SER A 155 -16.01 11.73 -7.75
N VAL A 156 -16.81 11.14 -8.62
CA VAL A 156 -16.45 10.87 -10.02
C VAL A 156 -17.54 11.36 -10.95
N ASP A 157 -17.18 11.68 -12.18
CA ASP A 157 -18.13 11.97 -13.25
C ASP A 157 -18.64 10.67 -13.94
N SER A 158 -19.46 10.83 -14.98
CA SER A 158 -20.01 9.73 -15.78
C SER A 158 -18.96 8.90 -16.51
N GLU A 159 -17.74 9.42 -16.69
CA GLU A 159 -16.60 8.74 -17.32
C GLU A 159 -15.66 8.13 -16.28
N GLN A 160 -16.05 8.11 -14.99
CA GLN A 160 -15.25 7.64 -13.85
C GLN A 160 -13.97 8.46 -13.62
N ARG A 161 -13.94 9.73 -14.07
CA ARG A 161 -12.85 10.63 -13.74
C ARG A 161 -13.09 11.24 -12.36
N ILE A 162 -12.03 11.25 -11.54
CA ILE A 162 -12.10 11.84 -10.20
C ILE A 162 -12.27 13.36 -10.34
N THR A 163 -13.37 13.86 -9.79
CA THR A 163 -13.68 15.29 -9.76
C THR A 163 -13.39 15.93 -8.42
N LYS A 164 -13.42 15.13 -7.33
CA LYS A 164 -13.18 15.59 -5.97
C LYS A 164 -12.63 14.47 -5.10
N PHE A 165 -11.72 14.80 -4.20
CA PHE A 165 -11.27 13.93 -3.10
C PHE A 165 -11.45 14.65 -1.77
N GLU A 166 -11.99 13.96 -0.78
CA GLU A 166 -12.22 14.50 0.56
C GLU A 166 -11.72 13.49 1.62
N GLU A 167 -10.77 13.92 2.43
CA GLU A 167 -10.24 13.07 3.52
C GLU A 167 -11.14 13.17 4.76
N LYS A 168 -11.83 12.09 5.10
CA LYS A 168 -12.71 11.95 6.27
C LYS A 168 -13.69 13.12 6.44
N PRO A 169 -14.47 13.46 5.42
CA PRO A 169 -15.38 14.58 5.51
C PRO A 169 -16.47 14.31 6.54
N PRO A 170 -16.88 15.31 7.33
CA PRO A 170 -18.00 15.16 8.28
C PRO A 170 -19.34 14.89 7.57
N HIS A 171 -19.48 15.42 6.35
CA HIS A 171 -20.63 15.27 5.48
C HIS A 171 -20.15 14.83 4.09
N PRO A 172 -19.95 13.53 3.85
CA PRO A 172 -19.43 13.05 2.57
C PRO A 172 -20.43 13.28 1.43
N GLU A 173 -19.92 13.77 0.30
CA GLU A 173 -20.71 13.92 -0.94
C GLU A 173 -20.70 12.63 -1.79
N SER A 174 -19.86 11.66 -1.42
CA SER A 174 -19.74 10.37 -2.09
C SER A 174 -19.52 9.27 -1.06
N ASN A 175 -19.88 8.03 -1.41
CA ASN A 175 -19.59 6.83 -0.62
C ASN A 175 -18.52 5.93 -1.28
N LEU A 176 -17.83 6.43 -2.31
CA LEU A 176 -16.70 5.74 -2.93
C LEU A 176 -15.45 5.95 -2.07
N ALA A 177 -15.19 5.01 -1.17
CA ALA A 177 -14.05 5.06 -0.29
C ALA A 177 -12.77 4.59 -0.99
N SER A 178 -11.67 5.33 -0.82
CA SER A 178 -10.35 4.91 -1.26
C SER A 178 -9.92 3.64 -0.54
N MET A 179 -9.36 2.72 -1.28
CA MET A 179 -8.79 1.49 -0.72
C MET A 179 -7.35 1.65 -0.18
N GLY A 180 -6.75 2.83 -0.30
CA GLY A 180 -5.42 3.15 0.19
C GLY A 180 -4.44 3.44 -0.90
#